data_fbce75f3959d0fb70b678c8c1b795bc0
#
_entry.id   fbce75f3959d0fb70b678c8c1b795bc0
#
_cell.length_a   1.000
_cell.length_b   1.000
_cell.length_c   1.000
_cell.angle_alpha   90.00
_cell.angle_beta   90.00
_cell.angle_gamma   90.00
#
_symmetry.space_group_name_H-M   'P 1'
#
loop_
_entity.id
_entity.type
_entity.pdbx_description
1 polymer ?
#
loop_
_entity_poly.entity_id
_entity_poly.type
_entity_poly.pdbx_seq_one_letter_code
_entity_poly.pdbx_strand_id
1 'polypeptide(L)'
;MNAPKDAPDDLRLRRATADDRPAIIELCRRSLGWKAGDPNEAFFEWKHDENPFGPSPTWAAEDEGGALVGLRTFLRWRFRRPDGTTINAVRAVDTATHPDWQGRGIFSRLTLGALDDLRDEGVDCVFNTPNDKSRPG
;
A
#
# COMPACT_ATOMS: atom_id res chain seq x y z
N MET A 1 -3.96 16.04 -23.89
CA MET A 1 -3.67 14.76 -24.57
C MET A 1 -3.32 13.74 -23.49
N ASN A 2 -4.21 12.79 -23.26
CA ASN A 2 -3.92 11.70 -22.30
C ASN A 2 -2.84 10.84 -22.92
N ALA A 3 -1.73 10.61 -22.19
CA ALA A 3 -0.78 9.59 -22.56
C ALA A 3 -1.55 8.27 -22.73
N PRO A 4 -1.26 7.47 -23.78
CA PRO A 4 -1.92 6.19 -23.92
C PRO A 4 -1.69 5.38 -22.65
N LYS A 5 -2.77 4.80 -22.11
CA LYS A 5 -2.74 3.95 -20.92
C LYS A 5 -1.80 2.74 -21.05
N ASP A 6 -1.31 2.51 -22.25
CA ASP A 6 -0.49 1.35 -22.64
C ASP A 6 0.96 1.72 -22.95
N ALA A 7 1.40 2.95 -22.68
CA ALA A 7 2.83 3.24 -22.74
C ALA A 7 3.50 2.36 -21.67
N PRO A 8 4.54 1.59 -22.02
CA PRO A 8 5.29 0.83 -21.02
C PRO A 8 5.84 1.85 -20.04
N ASP A 9 5.20 1.91 -18.89
CA ASP A 9 5.78 2.63 -17.77
C ASP A 9 7.02 1.82 -17.37
N ASP A 10 8.15 2.48 -17.38
CA ASP A 10 9.40 1.89 -16.91
C ASP A 10 9.36 1.75 -15.37
N LEU A 11 8.20 1.31 -14.88
CA LEU A 11 7.95 1.08 -13.47
C LEU A 11 8.20 -0.37 -13.11
N ARG A 12 8.98 -0.57 -12.06
CA ARG A 12 9.14 -1.86 -11.43
C ARG A 12 8.24 -1.96 -10.22
N LEU A 13 7.32 -2.92 -10.24
CA LEU A 13 6.47 -3.24 -9.10
C LEU A 13 7.12 -4.38 -8.32
N ARG A 14 7.28 -4.19 -7.02
CA ARG A 14 7.89 -5.20 -6.16
C ARG A 14 7.40 -5.10 -4.72
N ARG A 15 7.62 -6.16 -3.96
CA ARG A 15 7.42 -6.10 -2.53
C ARG A 15 8.45 -5.18 -1.87
N ALA A 16 8.00 -4.34 -0.96
CA ALA A 16 8.88 -3.49 -0.18
C ALA A 16 9.64 -4.30 0.88
N THR A 17 10.82 -3.83 1.22
CA THR A 17 11.68 -4.40 2.25
C THR A 17 11.93 -3.37 3.36
N ALA A 18 12.58 -3.80 4.44
CA ALA A 18 12.94 -2.91 5.54
C ALA A 18 13.83 -1.73 5.10
N ASP A 19 14.67 -1.95 4.09
CA ASP A 19 15.55 -0.91 3.54
C ASP A 19 14.79 0.22 2.85
N ASP A 20 13.56 -0.02 2.45
CA ASP A 20 12.69 0.98 1.82
C ASP A 20 12.08 1.96 2.81
N ARG A 21 12.19 1.73 4.12
CA ARG A 21 11.48 2.51 5.13
C ARG A 21 11.68 4.04 5.01
N PRO A 22 12.90 4.57 4.86
CA PRO A 22 13.08 6.01 4.70
C PRO A 22 12.37 6.56 3.47
N ALA A 23 12.43 5.86 2.34
CA ALA A 23 11.77 6.27 1.09
C ALA A 23 10.25 6.20 1.22
N ILE A 24 9.72 5.20 1.92
CA ILE A 24 8.28 5.06 2.20
C ILE A 24 7.77 6.25 3.01
N ILE A 25 8.45 6.59 4.09
CA ILE A 25 8.07 7.72 4.95
C ILE A 25 8.09 9.03 4.17
N GLU A 26 9.11 9.26 3.36
CA GLU A 26 9.20 10.45 2.53
C GLU A 26 8.08 10.53 1.49
N LEU A 27 7.74 9.41 0.85
CA LEU A 27 6.63 9.35 -0.08
C LEU A 27 5.30 9.66 0.60
N CYS A 28 5.07 9.15 1.80
CA CYS A 28 3.88 9.45 2.60
C CYS A 28 3.82 10.93 3.00
N ARG A 29 4.94 11.54 3.33
CA ARG A 29 5.00 12.98 3.60
C ARG A 29 4.57 13.81 2.40
N ARG A 30 5.06 13.47 1.23
CA ARG A 30 4.75 14.19 -0.02
C ARG A 30 3.31 14.00 -0.49
N SER A 31 2.76 12.81 -0.28
CA SER A 31 1.50 12.41 -0.91
C SER A 31 0.32 12.42 0.05
N LEU A 32 0.55 12.20 1.35
CA LEU A 32 -0.48 12.09 2.36
C LEU A 32 -0.49 13.27 3.34
N GLY A 33 0.40 14.22 3.16
CA GLY A 33 0.48 15.41 4.02
C GLY A 33 1.00 15.12 5.43
N TRP A 34 1.76 14.07 5.61
CA TRP A 34 2.42 13.79 6.88
C TRP A 34 3.45 14.87 7.16
N LYS A 35 3.45 15.37 8.39
CA LYS A 35 4.29 16.51 8.75
C LYS A 35 5.69 16.06 9.17
N ALA A 36 6.69 16.75 8.68
CA ALA A 36 8.04 16.63 9.21
C ALA A 36 8.02 17.10 10.68
N GLY A 37 8.64 16.33 11.56
CA GLY A 37 8.61 16.60 13.00
C GLY A 37 7.60 15.77 13.79
N ASP A 38 6.58 15.21 13.12
CA ASP A 38 5.74 14.18 13.73
C ASP A 38 6.51 12.84 13.79
N PRO A 39 6.20 11.95 14.74
CA PRO A 39 6.87 10.66 14.88
C PRO A 39 6.41 9.65 13.82
N ASN A 40 6.54 10.01 12.55
CA ASN A 40 5.98 9.24 11.43
C ASN A 40 6.57 7.84 11.34
N GLU A 41 7.87 7.71 11.53
CA GLU A 41 8.56 6.43 11.43
C GLU A 41 8.15 5.49 12.58
N ALA A 42 8.14 5.98 13.80
CA ALA A 42 7.69 5.22 14.96
C ALA A 42 6.20 4.82 14.86
N PHE A 43 5.37 5.71 14.32
CA PHE A 43 3.95 5.43 14.10
C PHE A 43 3.76 4.36 13.01
N PHE A 44 4.53 4.42 11.93
CA PHE A 44 4.49 3.42 10.86
C PHE A 44 4.94 2.05 11.39
N GLU A 45 6.02 2.00 12.16
CA GLU A 45 6.53 0.80 12.81
C GLU A 45 5.48 0.17 13.73
N TRP A 46 4.89 0.96 14.61
CA TRP A 46 3.82 0.50 15.49
C TRP A 46 2.62 -0.07 14.73
N LYS A 47 2.18 0.64 13.71
CA LYS A 47 1.00 0.27 12.92
C LYS A 47 1.21 -0.96 12.05
N HIS A 48 2.37 -1.06 11.42
CA HIS A 48 2.63 -2.03 10.37
C HIS A 48 3.56 -3.17 10.79
N ASP A 49 4.66 -2.87 11.45
CA ASP A 49 5.61 -3.92 11.84
C ASP A 49 5.18 -4.65 13.10
N GLU A 50 4.60 -3.93 14.05
CA GLU A 50 4.14 -4.45 15.35
C GLU A 50 2.66 -4.84 15.36
N ASN A 51 2.01 -4.89 14.21
CA ASN A 51 0.61 -5.29 14.12
C ASN A 51 0.41 -6.69 14.73
N PRO A 52 -0.55 -6.87 15.68
CA PRO A 52 -0.78 -8.13 16.35
C PRO A 52 -1.16 -9.29 15.42
N PHE A 53 -1.62 -9.01 14.21
CA PHE A 53 -1.95 -10.02 13.21
C PHE A 53 -0.81 -10.29 12.22
N GLY A 54 0.35 -9.69 12.43
CA GLY A 54 1.55 -9.83 11.62
C GLY A 54 1.93 -8.57 10.84
N PRO A 55 3.17 -8.49 10.37
CA PRO A 55 3.63 -7.35 9.59
C PRO A 55 2.77 -7.11 8.35
N SER A 56 2.48 -5.85 8.06
CA SER A 56 1.68 -5.45 6.90
C SER A 56 2.45 -5.70 5.60
N PRO A 57 1.96 -6.59 4.71
CA PRO A 57 2.58 -6.73 3.39
C PRO A 57 2.43 -5.43 2.61
N THR A 58 3.51 -5.01 1.97
CA THR A 58 3.60 -3.71 1.31
C THR A 58 4.23 -3.87 -0.07
N TRP A 59 3.60 -3.29 -1.08
CA TRP A 59 4.13 -3.24 -2.45
C TRP A 59 4.51 -1.83 -2.82
N ALA A 60 5.59 -1.74 -3.56
CA ALA A 60 6.14 -0.47 -4.02
C ALA A 60 6.29 -0.46 -5.54
N ALA A 61 6.10 0.71 -6.12
CA ALA A 61 6.45 0.99 -7.50
C ALA A 61 7.69 1.90 -7.51
N GLU A 62 8.72 1.48 -8.21
CA GLU A 62 9.93 2.29 -8.40
C GLU A 62 10.12 2.65 -9.86
N ASP A 63 10.67 3.83 -10.10
CA ASP A 63 11.00 4.30 -11.44
C ASP A 63 12.34 3.70 -11.92
N GLU A 64 12.75 4.06 -13.14
CA GLU A 64 14.02 3.58 -13.72
C GLU A 64 15.24 3.91 -12.88
N GLY A 65 15.21 5.01 -12.14
CA GLY A 65 16.29 5.42 -11.25
C GLY A 65 16.27 4.74 -9.88
N GLY A 66 15.26 3.91 -9.61
CA GLY A 66 15.09 3.23 -8.32
C GLY A 66 14.39 4.06 -7.26
N ALA A 67 13.83 5.22 -7.59
CA ALA A 67 13.05 6.03 -6.66
C ALA A 67 11.65 5.44 -6.47
N LEU A 68 11.16 5.39 -5.23
CA LEU A 68 9.80 4.97 -4.94
C LEU A 68 8.80 6.06 -5.34
N VAL A 69 7.88 5.71 -6.23
CA VAL A 69 6.85 6.62 -6.75
C VAL A 69 5.44 6.16 -6.40
N GLY A 70 5.28 4.96 -5.92
CA GLY A 70 3.99 4.42 -5.48
C GLY A 70 4.14 3.43 -4.34
N LEU A 71 3.11 3.38 -3.51
CA LEU A 71 3.05 2.52 -2.32
C LEU A 71 1.64 2.02 -2.10
N ARG A 72 1.51 0.75 -1.79
CA ARG A 72 0.27 0.14 -1.33
C ARG A 72 0.55 -0.74 -0.13
N THR A 73 0.01 -0.39 1.02
CA THR A 73 0.19 -1.12 2.27
C THR A 73 -1.10 -1.84 2.63
N PHE A 74 -0.99 -3.09 3.04
CA PHE A 74 -2.12 -3.95 3.40
C PHE A 74 -2.03 -4.28 4.90
N LEU A 75 -2.79 -3.56 5.71
CA LEU A 75 -2.85 -3.78 7.15
C LEU A 75 -3.56 -5.09 7.43
N ARG A 76 -2.89 -6.01 8.10
CA ARG A 76 -3.50 -7.30 8.46
C ARG A 76 -4.56 -7.12 9.52
N TRP A 77 -5.67 -7.84 9.33
CA TRP A 77 -6.80 -7.87 10.23
C TRP A 77 -7.37 -9.28 10.34
N ARG A 78 -8.17 -9.53 11.36
CA ARG A 78 -8.83 -10.81 11.53
C ARG A 78 -10.27 -10.59 11.99
N PHE A 79 -11.20 -11.19 11.25
CA PHE A 79 -12.60 -11.24 11.66
C PHE A 79 -12.92 -12.61 12.22
N ARG A 80 -13.82 -12.66 13.21
CA ARG A 80 -14.31 -13.90 13.79
C ARG A 80 -15.75 -14.13 13.34
N ARG A 81 -16.00 -15.34 12.84
CA ARG A 81 -17.35 -15.76 12.49
C ARG A 81 -18.10 -16.24 13.74
N PRO A 82 -19.47 -16.27 13.69
CA PRO A 82 -20.27 -16.78 14.80
C PRO A 82 -19.98 -18.23 15.19
N ASP A 83 -19.53 -19.05 14.26
CA ASP A 83 -19.13 -20.45 14.50
C ASP A 83 -17.74 -20.59 15.15
N GLY A 84 -17.06 -19.48 15.44
CA GLY A 84 -15.73 -19.45 16.05
C GLY A 84 -14.57 -19.51 15.05
N THR A 85 -14.81 -19.75 13.76
CA THR A 85 -13.77 -19.70 12.74
C THR A 85 -13.38 -18.27 12.42
N THR A 86 -12.21 -18.09 11.81
CA THR A 86 -11.67 -16.77 11.52
C THR A 86 -11.54 -16.52 10.01
N ILE A 87 -11.64 -15.24 9.65
CA ILE A 87 -11.34 -14.74 8.31
C ILE A 87 -10.10 -13.88 8.42
N ASN A 88 -9.05 -14.25 7.70
CA ASN A 88 -7.85 -13.44 7.60
C ASN A 88 -8.06 -12.39 6.51
N ALA A 89 -7.96 -11.13 6.88
CA ALA A 89 -8.23 -10.02 5.99
C ALA A 89 -7.05 -9.06 5.94
N VAL A 90 -7.01 -8.26 4.90
CA VAL A 90 -6.13 -7.08 4.84
C VAL A 90 -6.96 -5.86 4.46
N ARG A 91 -6.59 -4.73 5.03
CA ARG A 91 -7.16 -3.43 4.71
C ARG A 91 -6.12 -2.60 3.96
N ALA A 92 -6.49 -2.08 2.81
CA ALA A 92 -5.64 -1.18 2.07
C ALA A 92 -5.56 0.18 2.80
N VAL A 93 -4.37 0.54 3.25
CA VAL A 93 -4.09 1.76 4.02
C VAL A 93 -2.77 2.37 3.58
N ASP A 94 -2.55 3.63 3.95
CA ASP A 94 -1.30 4.36 3.69
C ASP A 94 -0.85 4.20 2.23
N THR A 95 -1.82 4.33 1.34
CA THR A 95 -1.60 4.25 -0.09
C THR A 95 -1.14 5.61 -0.59
N ALA A 96 0.00 5.66 -1.22
CA ALA A 96 0.60 6.91 -1.67
C ALA A 96 1.12 6.79 -3.10
N THR A 97 0.93 7.85 -3.87
CA THR A 97 1.54 8.01 -5.19
C THR A 97 2.20 9.37 -5.27
N HIS A 98 3.45 9.39 -5.70
CA HIS A 98 4.17 10.64 -5.92
C HIS A 98 3.33 11.59 -6.80
N PRO A 99 3.25 12.90 -6.48
CA PRO A 99 2.42 13.83 -7.23
C PRO A 99 2.62 13.82 -8.75
N ASP A 100 3.85 13.63 -9.21
CA ASP A 100 4.18 13.60 -10.65
C ASP A 100 3.76 12.29 -11.33
N TRP A 101 3.35 11.28 -10.56
CA TRP A 101 3.00 9.95 -11.05
C TRP A 101 1.51 9.60 -10.87
N GLN A 102 0.71 10.53 -10.40
CA GLN A 102 -0.73 10.33 -10.22
C GLN A 102 -1.45 10.20 -11.56
N GLY A 103 -2.59 9.52 -11.56
CA GLY A 103 -3.42 9.31 -12.75
C GLY A 103 -2.90 8.26 -13.73
N ARG A 104 -1.94 7.43 -13.34
CA ARG A 104 -1.35 6.37 -14.19
C ARG A 104 -1.79 4.96 -13.81
N GLY A 105 -2.78 4.83 -12.92
CA GLY A 105 -3.30 3.53 -12.50
C GLY A 105 -2.36 2.72 -11.60
N ILE A 106 -1.40 3.35 -10.93
CA ILE A 106 -0.42 2.69 -10.07
C ILE A 106 -1.09 1.92 -8.94
N PHE A 107 -2.12 2.49 -8.29
CA PHE A 107 -2.87 1.82 -7.23
C PHE A 107 -3.46 0.49 -7.69
N SER A 108 -4.12 0.49 -8.84
CA SER A 108 -4.73 -0.71 -9.40
C SER A 108 -3.67 -1.75 -9.72
N ARG A 109 -2.56 -1.34 -10.31
CA ARG A 109 -1.45 -2.23 -10.65
C ARG A 109 -0.83 -2.86 -9.40
N LEU A 110 -0.56 -2.06 -8.37
CA LEU A 110 -0.02 -2.55 -7.09
C LEU A 110 -1.00 -3.51 -6.41
N THR A 111 -2.28 -3.20 -6.40
CA THR A 111 -3.30 -4.05 -5.79
C THR A 111 -3.44 -5.38 -6.54
N LEU A 112 -3.62 -5.33 -7.85
CA LEU A 112 -3.78 -6.53 -8.66
C LEU A 112 -2.54 -7.41 -8.63
N GLY A 113 -1.35 -6.80 -8.65
CA GLY A 113 -0.08 -7.53 -8.56
C GLY A 113 0.14 -8.20 -7.20
N ALA A 114 -0.50 -7.71 -6.15
CA ALA A 114 -0.38 -8.26 -4.80
C ALA A 114 -1.35 -9.40 -4.51
N LEU A 115 -2.47 -9.51 -5.24
CA LEU A 115 -3.58 -10.42 -4.88
C LEU A 115 -3.17 -11.88 -4.81
N ASP A 116 -2.38 -12.36 -5.76
CA ASP A 116 -1.95 -13.76 -5.78
C ASP A 116 -1.05 -14.08 -4.60
N ASP A 117 -0.10 -13.21 -4.28
CA ASP A 117 0.79 -13.38 -3.14
C ASP A 117 0.02 -13.32 -1.82
N LEU A 118 -0.93 -12.40 -1.69
CA LEU A 118 -1.79 -12.29 -0.51
C LEU A 118 -2.61 -13.57 -0.30
N ARG A 119 -3.20 -14.10 -1.36
CA ARG A 119 -3.95 -15.36 -1.30
C ARG A 119 -3.05 -16.51 -0.87
N ASP A 120 -1.87 -16.62 -1.44
CA ASP A 120 -0.90 -17.68 -1.12
C ASP A 120 -0.39 -17.58 0.33
N GLU A 121 -0.39 -16.39 0.91
CA GLU A 121 -0.08 -16.13 2.31
C GLU A 121 -1.27 -16.36 3.27
N GLY A 122 -2.41 -16.83 2.76
CA GLY A 122 -3.59 -17.16 3.57
C GLY A 122 -4.55 -16.01 3.83
N VAL A 123 -4.48 -14.95 3.03
CA VAL A 123 -5.44 -13.85 3.11
C VAL A 123 -6.73 -14.23 2.37
N ASP A 124 -7.85 -14.16 3.06
CA ASP A 124 -9.17 -14.54 2.53
C ASP A 124 -9.86 -13.39 1.81
N CYS A 125 -9.67 -12.15 2.25
CA CYS A 125 -10.30 -10.99 1.63
C CYS A 125 -9.52 -9.69 1.85
N VAL A 126 -9.78 -8.74 0.95
CA VAL A 126 -9.36 -7.34 1.08
C VAL A 126 -10.59 -6.51 1.37
N PHE A 127 -10.54 -5.65 2.37
CA PHE A 127 -11.62 -4.72 2.66
C PHE A 127 -11.09 -3.29 2.73
N ASN A 128 -11.98 -2.33 2.68
CA ASN A 128 -11.63 -0.93 2.74
C ASN A 128 -12.65 -0.15 3.57
N THR A 129 -12.21 0.99 4.10
CA THR A 129 -13.08 1.99 4.74
C THR A 129 -12.80 3.32 4.06
N PRO A 130 -13.43 3.55 2.88
CA PRO A 130 -13.11 4.73 2.08
C PRO A 130 -13.57 6.02 2.78
N ASN A 131 -12.81 7.07 2.57
CA ASN A 131 -13.24 8.44 2.89
C ASN A 131 -14.01 9.03 1.69
N ASP A 132 -14.49 10.26 1.83
CA ASP A 132 -15.28 10.94 0.78
C ASP A 132 -14.53 11.08 -0.55
N LYS A 133 -13.19 11.16 -0.52
CA LYS A 133 -12.35 11.30 -1.72
C LYS A 133 -12.11 9.97 -2.44
N SER A 134 -12.16 8.86 -1.71
CA SER A 134 -11.83 7.53 -2.24
C SER A 134 -13.06 6.64 -2.40
N ARG A 135 -14.23 7.09 -1.97
CA ARG A 135 -15.48 6.37 -2.13
C ARG A 135 -15.93 6.43 -3.60
N PRO A 136 -16.29 5.30 -4.22
CA PRO A 136 -16.86 5.32 -5.56
C PRO A 136 -18.15 6.14 -5.60
N GLY A 137 -18.33 6.95 -6.65
CA GLY A 137 -19.55 7.70 -6.90
C GLY A 137 -20.72 6.82 -7.34
#